data_49e1fe9794ff5327756364bfb6465411
#
_entry.id   49e1fe9794ff5327756364bfb6465411
#
_cell.length_a   1.000
_cell.length_b   1.000
_cell.length_c   1.000
_cell.angle_alpha   90.00
_cell.angle_beta   90.00
_cell.angle_gamma   90.00
#
_symmetry.space_group_name_H-M   'P 1'
#
loop_
_entity.id
_entity.type
_entity.pdbx_description
1 polymer ?
#
loop_
_entity_poly.entity_id
_entity_poly.type
_entity_poly.pdbx_seq_one_letter_code
_entity_poly.pdbx_strand_id
1 'polypeptide(L)'
;MNRGYSRCSTNEGKQDINRQVRELKAAGAEVVYMEYEHGDAKVKSQQQAMFAESEAGDTIIVLEVSRLARSTQQLCEIIEIIRAKHLRLVIVGSITLDCRNGQADPMSEAFLQMAGVFSQLELSMIRARVRSGMENAKAKGKQIGRPPVTADDVPSGFLRHYPAYKRGQLNVSELARVCNISRTTAYKYIGLLEA
;
A
#
# COMPACT_ATOMS: atom_id res chain seq x y z
N MET A 1 19.01 2.94 24.30
CA MET A 1 19.43 4.11 23.49
C MET A 1 18.22 4.92 23.08
N ASN A 2 18.34 6.25 22.97
CA ASN A 2 17.24 7.11 22.54
C ASN A 2 17.46 7.54 21.08
N ARG A 3 16.56 7.11 20.18
CA ARG A 3 16.64 7.37 18.74
C ARG A 3 15.55 8.34 18.33
N GLY A 4 15.95 9.48 17.76
CA GLY A 4 15.03 10.48 17.21
C GLY A 4 14.75 10.19 15.73
N TYR A 5 13.51 10.44 15.29
CA TYR A 5 13.17 10.40 13.88
C TYR A 5 12.52 11.71 13.44
N SER A 6 13.04 12.27 12.36
CA SER A 6 12.51 13.46 11.71
C SER A 6 12.26 13.22 10.23
N ARG A 7 11.21 13.84 9.71
CA ARG A 7 10.85 13.75 8.30
C ARG A 7 10.42 15.10 7.77
N CYS A 8 10.94 15.51 6.62
CA CYS A 8 10.39 16.64 5.91
C CYS A 8 10.12 16.31 4.43
N SER A 9 9.14 17.01 3.85
CA SER A 9 8.90 16.99 2.42
C SER A 9 9.93 17.88 1.71
N THR A 10 10.15 17.67 0.42
CA THR A 10 11.04 18.50 -0.41
C THR A 10 10.64 19.98 -0.45
N ASN A 11 9.37 20.30 -0.14
CA ASN A 11 8.86 21.67 -0.07
C ASN A 11 9.08 22.33 1.30
N GLU A 12 9.34 21.55 2.35
CA GLU A 12 9.72 22.03 3.68
C GLU A 12 11.25 22.17 3.67
N GLY A 13 11.77 23.38 3.64
CA GLY A 13 13.18 23.65 3.46
C GLY A 13 14.09 23.04 4.55
N LYS A 14 15.42 23.01 4.29
CA LYS A 14 16.47 22.55 5.23
C LYS A 14 16.39 23.18 6.64
N GLN A 15 15.77 24.35 6.77
CA GLN A 15 15.58 25.01 8.06
C GLN A 15 14.61 24.26 8.98
N ASP A 16 13.57 23.63 8.45
CA ASP A 16 12.58 22.90 9.26
C ASP A 16 13.15 21.60 9.83
N ILE A 17 13.95 20.87 9.05
CA ILE A 17 14.57 19.63 9.56
C ILE A 17 15.60 19.92 10.65
N ASN A 18 16.37 21.01 10.52
CA ASN A 18 17.33 21.42 11.54
C ASN A 18 16.64 21.84 12.85
N ARG A 19 15.44 22.46 12.76
CA ARG A 19 14.61 22.75 13.92
C ARG A 19 14.17 21.45 14.59
N GLN A 20 13.61 20.50 13.81
CA GLN A 20 13.18 19.20 14.33
C GLN A 20 14.33 18.44 15.01
N VAL A 21 15.52 18.44 14.43
CA VAL A 21 16.71 17.77 15.02
C VAL A 21 17.07 18.41 16.37
N ARG A 22 17.04 19.74 16.49
CA ARG A 22 17.30 20.42 17.77
C ARG A 22 16.27 20.05 18.82
N GLU A 23 14.99 20.06 18.46
CA GLU A 23 13.88 19.70 19.37
C GLU A 23 13.97 18.23 19.81
N LEU A 24 14.29 17.30 18.90
CA LEU A 24 14.50 15.89 19.22
C LEU A 24 15.69 15.68 20.17
N LYS A 25 16.81 16.38 19.94
CA LYS A 25 17.96 16.36 20.85
C LYS A 25 17.62 16.92 22.23
N ALA A 26 16.86 18.02 22.27
CA ALA A 26 16.38 18.59 23.53
C ALA A 26 15.42 17.62 24.27
N ALA A 27 14.68 16.78 23.54
CA ALA A 27 13.84 15.72 24.09
C ALA A 27 14.64 14.45 24.49
N GLY A 28 15.97 14.47 24.35
CA GLY A 28 16.86 13.40 24.80
C GLY A 28 17.27 12.39 23.74
N ALA A 29 17.06 12.67 22.44
CA ALA A 29 17.54 11.80 21.36
C ALA A 29 19.07 11.85 21.26
N GLU A 30 19.71 10.68 21.33
CA GLU A 30 21.16 10.51 21.18
C GLU A 30 21.56 10.48 19.71
N VAL A 31 20.77 9.75 18.88
CA VAL A 31 20.95 9.66 17.43
C VAL A 31 19.66 10.13 16.76
N VAL A 32 19.76 10.87 15.64
CA VAL A 32 18.59 11.34 14.88
C VAL A 32 18.67 10.86 13.44
N TYR A 33 17.65 10.09 13.01
CA TYR A 33 17.45 9.65 11.65
C TYR A 33 16.62 10.69 10.89
N MET A 34 17.15 11.18 9.77
CA MET A 34 16.55 12.26 9.00
C MET A 34 16.08 11.74 7.64
N GLU A 35 14.79 11.78 7.37
CA GLU A 35 14.18 11.36 6.11
C GLU A 35 13.80 12.57 5.26
N TYR A 36 14.34 12.63 4.04
CA TYR A 36 13.94 13.62 3.03
C TYR A 36 13.05 12.91 2.00
N GLU A 37 11.77 13.25 1.96
CA GLU A 37 10.86 12.66 1.01
C GLU A 37 10.78 13.44 -0.30
N HIS A 38 11.16 12.80 -1.38
CA HIS A 38 10.78 13.20 -2.73
C HIS A 38 9.37 12.64 -2.99
N GLY A 39 8.48 13.39 -3.62
CA GLY A 39 7.02 13.16 -3.69
C GLY A 39 6.54 11.73 -4.00
N ASP A 40 7.35 10.88 -4.64
CA ASP A 40 7.02 9.49 -4.99
C ASP A 40 7.81 8.43 -4.21
N ALA A 41 8.62 8.81 -3.23
CA ALA A 41 9.43 7.84 -2.47
C ALA A 41 8.53 6.94 -1.61
N LYS A 42 8.31 5.71 -2.08
CA LYS A 42 7.57 4.66 -1.34
C LYS A 42 8.39 4.05 -0.21
N VAL A 43 9.71 4.22 -0.22
CA VAL A 43 10.63 3.60 0.74
C VAL A 43 11.18 4.65 1.68
N LYS A 44 10.88 4.51 2.96
CA LYS A 44 11.43 5.32 4.05
C LYS A 44 12.71 4.64 4.58
N SER A 45 13.82 4.87 3.89
CA SER A 45 15.08 4.18 4.16
C SER A 45 15.62 4.46 5.57
N GLN A 46 15.51 5.71 6.03
CA GLN A 46 15.98 6.11 7.36
C GLN A 46 15.10 5.58 8.48
N GLN A 47 13.78 5.52 8.26
CA GLN A 47 12.87 4.90 9.22
C GLN A 47 13.12 3.40 9.35
N GLN A 48 13.34 2.72 8.22
CA GLN A 48 13.67 1.29 8.22
C GLN A 48 15.01 1.02 8.89
N ALA A 49 16.05 1.82 8.62
CA ALA A 49 17.34 1.72 9.27
C ALA A 49 17.21 1.91 10.79
N MET A 50 16.48 2.95 11.22
CA MET A 50 16.21 3.19 12.65
C MET A 50 15.62 1.96 13.34
N PHE A 51 14.56 1.39 12.75
CA PHE A 51 13.93 0.20 13.34
C PHE A 51 14.82 -1.05 13.24
N ALA A 52 15.61 -1.20 12.17
CA ALA A 52 16.54 -2.33 12.05
C ALA A 52 17.62 -2.31 13.14
N GLU A 53 18.17 -1.12 13.42
CA GLU A 53 19.21 -0.91 14.40
C GLU A 53 18.69 -0.81 15.85
N SER A 54 17.36 -0.73 16.06
CA SER A 54 16.78 -0.63 17.40
C SER A 54 16.77 -1.98 18.10
N GLU A 55 17.20 -1.99 19.35
CA GLU A 55 17.25 -3.12 20.26
C GLU A 55 16.16 -3.02 21.34
N ALA A 56 15.82 -4.14 21.95
CA ALA A 56 14.85 -4.17 23.05
C ALA A 56 15.26 -3.20 24.18
N GLY A 57 14.31 -2.41 24.63
CA GLY A 57 14.55 -1.37 25.66
C GLY A 57 14.87 0.01 25.09
N ASP A 58 15.13 0.15 23.77
CA ASP A 58 15.36 1.43 23.13
C ASP A 58 14.12 2.31 23.13
N THR A 59 14.32 3.63 23.05
CA THR A 59 13.25 4.62 22.95
C THR A 59 13.30 5.29 21.57
N ILE A 60 12.17 5.31 20.88
CA ILE A 60 11.96 6.07 19.65
C ILE A 60 11.29 7.40 20.03
N ILE A 61 11.85 8.53 19.62
CA ILE A 61 11.34 9.88 19.90
C ILE A 61 10.95 10.55 18.60
N VAL A 62 9.72 11.03 18.52
CA VAL A 62 9.20 11.82 17.39
C VAL A 62 8.49 13.05 17.90
N LEU A 63 8.49 14.14 17.12
CA LEU A 63 7.79 15.37 17.51
C LEU A 63 6.29 15.25 17.31
N GLU A 64 5.88 14.59 16.22
CA GLU A 64 4.47 14.45 15.82
C GLU A 64 4.22 13.10 15.17
N VAL A 65 2.99 12.59 15.31
CA VAL A 65 2.55 11.37 14.62
C VAL A 65 2.71 11.50 13.10
N SER A 66 2.43 12.68 12.55
CA SER A 66 2.51 13.00 11.12
C SER A 66 3.92 12.78 10.54
N ARG A 67 4.96 12.89 11.37
CA ARG A 67 6.35 12.59 10.94
C ARG A 67 6.61 11.09 10.86
N LEU A 68 6.01 10.33 11.77
CA LEU A 68 6.19 8.88 11.86
C LEU A 68 5.39 8.12 10.79
N ALA A 69 4.11 8.46 10.63
CA ALA A 69 3.17 7.77 9.73
C ALA A 69 2.37 8.77 8.88
N ARG A 70 1.98 8.35 7.67
CA ARG A 70 1.12 9.11 6.75
C ARG A 70 -0.34 8.66 6.75
N SER A 71 -0.61 7.49 7.28
CA SER A 71 -1.93 6.92 7.40
C SER A 71 -2.07 6.19 8.72
N THR A 72 -3.31 5.98 9.13
CA THR A 72 -3.62 5.20 10.33
C THR A 72 -3.13 3.77 10.20
N GLN A 73 -3.25 3.17 9.01
CA GLN A 73 -2.71 1.83 8.75
C GLN A 73 -1.21 1.75 9.01
N GLN A 74 -0.43 2.70 8.44
CA GLN A 74 1.01 2.74 8.66
C GLN A 74 1.37 2.96 10.13
N LEU A 75 0.59 3.78 10.85
CA LEU A 75 0.79 3.95 12.29
C LEU A 75 0.61 2.65 13.04
N CYS A 76 -0.43 1.87 12.72
CA CYS A 76 -0.65 0.56 13.32
C CYS A 76 0.51 -0.41 13.05
N GLU A 77 1.00 -0.46 11.81
CA GLU A 77 2.16 -1.30 11.43
C GLU A 77 3.41 -0.91 12.25
N ILE A 78 3.65 0.38 12.43
CA ILE A 78 4.78 0.88 13.24
C ILE A 78 4.62 0.51 14.72
N ILE A 79 3.41 0.63 15.27
CA ILE A 79 3.14 0.27 16.66
C ILE A 79 3.33 -1.23 16.88
N GLU A 80 2.96 -2.08 15.94
CA GLU A 80 3.24 -3.52 16.00
C GLU A 80 4.76 -3.80 15.99
N ILE A 81 5.56 -3.06 15.21
CA ILE A 81 7.02 -3.16 15.25
C ILE A 81 7.56 -2.76 16.63
N ILE A 82 7.07 -1.66 17.20
CA ILE A 82 7.45 -1.17 18.53
C ILE A 82 7.16 -2.22 19.61
N ARG A 83 5.98 -2.84 19.55
CA ARG A 83 5.57 -3.90 20.45
C ARG A 83 6.44 -5.16 20.29
N ALA A 84 6.60 -5.63 19.04
CA ALA A 84 7.37 -6.85 18.75
C ALA A 84 8.85 -6.73 19.13
N LYS A 85 9.41 -5.53 19.05
CA LYS A 85 10.81 -5.25 19.42
C LYS A 85 10.98 -4.78 20.87
N HIS A 86 9.92 -4.74 21.67
CA HIS A 86 9.97 -4.25 23.05
C HIS A 86 10.56 -2.84 23.19
N LEU A 87 10.10 -1.92 22.36
CA LEU A 87 10.55 -0.53 22.33
C LEU A 87 9.61 0.37 23.13
N ARG A 88 10.07 1.59 23.37
CA ARG A 88 9.24 2.70 23.86
C ARG A 88 9.11 3.73 22.75
N LEU A 89 7.89 4.24 22.50
CA LEU A 89 7.64 5.37 21.61
C LEU A 89 7.23 6.58 22.42
N VAL A 90 7.91 7.70 22.19
CA VAL A 90 7.60 9.01 22.79
C VAL A 90 7.23 9.97 21.67
N ILE A 91 6.00 10.48 21.69
CA ILE A 91 5.56 11.59 20.86
C ILE A 91 5.59 12.83 21.74
N VAL A 92 6.51 13.75 21.46
CA VAL A 92 6.82 14.89 22.32
C VAL A 92 5.58 15.74 22.59
N GLY A 93 5.29 15.99 23.86
CA GLY A 93 4.13 16.80 24.27
C GLY A 93 2.77 16.13 24.06
N SER A 94 2.73 14.84 23.70
CA SER A 94 1.49 14.11 23.42
C SER A 94 1.44 12.79 24.19
N ILE A 95 1.77 11.67 23.58
CA ILE A 95 1.59 10.34 24.14
C ILE A 95 2.92 9.57 24.23
N THR A 96 3.02 8.73 25.23
CA THR A 96 4.10 7.73 25.37
C THR A 96 3.50 6.35 25.35
N LEU A 97 4.00 5.48 24.45
CA LEU A 97 3.68 4.06 24.39
C LEU A 97 4.88 3.28 24.91
N ASP A 98 4.74 2.57 26.00
CA ASP A 98 5.84 1.78 26.60
C ASP A 98 5.56 0.29 26.45
N CYS A 99 6.31 -0.37 25.57
CA CYS A 99 6.21 -1.81 25.32
C CYS A 99 7.45 -2.59 25.79
N ARG A 100 8.36 -1.97 26.56
CA ARG A 100 9.65 -2.55 26.96
C ARG A 100 9.51 -3.77 27.85
N ASN A 101 8.46 -3.84 28.64
CA ASN A 101 8.22 -4.96 29.58
C ASN A 101 7.42 -6.13 28.95
N GLY A 102 7.26 -6.16 27.62
CA GLY A 102 6.52 -7.21 26.92
C GLY A 102 5.00 -7.10 27.00
N GLN A 103 4.48 -6.23 27.86
CA GLN A 103 3.06 -5.85 27.92
C GLN A 103 2.94 -4.34 27.72
N ALA A 104 2.05 -3.93 26.82
CA ALA A 104 1.71 -2.53 26.71
C ALA A 104 0.99 -2.08 27.99
N ASP A 105 1.28 -0.88 28.48
CA ASP A 105 0.50 -0.31 29.57
C ASP A 105 -0.99 -0.12 29.10
N PRO A 106 -1.96 -0.03 30.01
CA PRO A 106 -3.38 0.03 29.66
C PRO A 106 -3.73 1.18 28.71
N MET A 107 -3.02 2.31 28.78
CA MET A 107 -3.24 3.45 27.89
C MET A 107 -2.73 3.12 26.47
N SER A 108 -1.57 2.51 26.36
CA SER A 108 -1.00 2.02 25.10
C SER A 108 -1.90 0.97 24.45
N GLU A 109 -2.45 0.05 25.22
CA GLU A 109 -3.41 -0.97 24.72
C GLU A 109 -4.69 -0.31 24.19
N ALA A 110 -5.26 0.64 24.92
CA ALA A 110 -6.44 1.39 24.45
C ALA A 110 -6.15 2.18 23.17
N PHE A 111 -4.99 2.81 23.07
CA PHE A 111 -4.59 3.53 21.86
C PHE A 111 -4.42 2.61 20.65
N LEU A 112 -3.84 1.42 20.84
CA LEU A 112 -3.71 0.38 19.81
C LEU A 112 -5.06 -0.06 19.27
N GLN A 113 -6.01 -0.33 20.18
CA GLN A 113 -7.36 -0.74 19.80
C GLN A 113 -8.08 0.37 19.01
N MET A 114 -8.00 1.62 19.47
CA MET A 114 -8.56 2.77 18.75
C MET A 114 -7.92 2.95 17.36
N ALA A 115 -6.59 2.86 17.25
CA ALA A 115 -5.89 2.97 15.97
C ALA A 115 -6.34 1.88 14.99
N GLY A 116 -6.53 0.64 15.46
CA GLY A 116 -7.09 -0.46 14.67
C GLY A 116 -8.51 -0.17 14.16
N VAL A 117 -9.38 0.34 15.02
CA VAL A 117 -10.75 0.73 14.64
C VAL A 117 -10.74 1.84 13.60
N PHE A 118 -9.91 2.88 13.75
CA PHE A 118 -9.79 3.97 12.78
C PHE A 118 -9.26 3.47 11.42
N SER A 119 -8.29 2.56 11.40
CA SER A 119 -7.81 1.93 10.15
C SER A 119 -8.90 1.18 9.41
N GLN A 120 -9.73 0.41 10.12
CA GLN A 120 -10.86 -0.30 9.52
C GLN A 120 -11.93 0.67 9.00
N LEU A 121 -12.21 1.75 9.74
CA LEU A 121 -13.13 2.80 9.31
C LEU A 121 -12.64 3.47 8.02
N GLU A 122 -11.36 3.86 7.96
CA GLU A 122 -10.76 4.47 6.77
C GLU A 122 -10.88 3.57 5.54
N LEU A 123 -10.57 2.28 5.67
CA LEU A 123 -10.74 1.30 4.59
C LEU A 123 -12.20 1.17 4.15
N SER A 124 -13.14 1.17 5.09
CA SER A 124 -14.57 1.10 4.77
C SER A 124 -15.06 2.33 4.02
N MET A 125 -14.58 3.52 4.41
CA MET A 125 -14.89 4.79 3.73
C MET A 125 -14.29 4.83 2.31
N ILE A 126 -13.05 4.37 2.12
CA ILE A 126 -12.43 4.26 0.80
C ILE A 126 -13.24 3.32 -0.10
N ARG A 127 -13.61 2.13 0.39
CA ARG A 127 -14.44 1.17 -0.35
C ARG A 127 -15.81 1.74 -0.73
N ALA A 128 -16.45 2.47 0.19
CA ALA A 128 -17.73 3.13 -0.08
C ALA A 128 -17.58 4.21 -1.16
N ARG A 129 -16.52 5.03 -1.10
CA ARG A 129 -16.22 6.06 -2.12
C ARG A 129 -15.96 5.45 -3.49
N VAL A 130 -15.15 4.38 -3.56
CA VAL A 130 -14.87 3.67 -4.81
C VAL A 130 -16.15 3.08 -5.40
N ARG A 131 -16.99 2.43 -4.58
CA ARG A 131 -18.28 1.86 -5.02
C ARG A 131 -19.20 2.94 -5.58
N SER A 132 -19.39 4.04 -4.87
CA SER A 132 -20.18 5.18 -5.33
C SER A 132 -19.63 5.79 -6.63
N GLY A 133 -18.29 5.91 -6.75
CA GLY A 133 -17.63 6.35 -7.98
C GLY A 133 -17.88 5.42 -9.16
N MET A 134 -17.85 4.11 -8.94
CA MET A 134 -18.16 3.11 -9.97
C MET A 134 -19.63 3.16 -10.38
N GLU A 135 -20.56 3.27 -9.44
CA GLU A 135 -21.99 3.42 -9.73
C GLU A 135 -22.28 4.68 -10.55
N ASN A 136 -21.66 5.80 -10.19
CA ASN A 136 -21.78 7.05 -10.96
C ASN A 136 -21.18 6.92 -12.38
N ALA A 137 -20.04 6.26 -12.52
CA ALA A 137 -19.44 6.00 -13.84
C ALA A 137 -20.36 5.10 -14.69
N LYS A 138 -20.95 4.06 -14.09
CA LYS A 138 -21.91 3.17 -14.74
C LYS A 138 -23.19 3.93 -15.17
N ALA A 139 -23.72 4.80 -14.30
CA ALA A 139 -24.87 5.64 -14.61
C ALA A 139 -24.59 6.62 -15.78
N LYS A 140 -23.33 7.05 -15.95
CA LYS A 140 -22.88 7.88 -17.09
C LYS A 140 -22.53 7.05 -18.34
N GLY A 141 -22.88 5.77 -18.40
CA GLY A 141 -22.63 4.90 -19.53
C GLY A 141 -21.16 4.49 -19.71
N LYS A 142 -20.28 4.78 -18.74
CA LYS A 142 -18.88 4.36 -18.84
C LYS A 142 -18.78 2.87 -18.56
N GLN A 143 -18.09 2.15 -19.44
CA GLN A 143 -17.79 0.75 -19.22
C GLN A 143 -16.81 0.61 -18.06
N ILE A 144 -17.16 -0.26 -17.11
CA ILE A 144 -16.34 -0.59 -15.96
C ILE A 144 -15.83 -2.02 -16.14
N GLY A 145 -14.53 -2.21 -15.97
CA GLY A 145 -13.87 -3.49 -16.12
C GLY A 145 -13.14 -3.63 -17.45
N ARG A 146 -12.72 -4.86 -17.76
CA ARG A 146 -12.02 -5.17 -19.01
C ARG A 146 -12.99 -4.98 -20.19
N PRO A 147 -12.60 -4.26 -21.25
CA PRO A 147 -13.40 -4.14 -22.47
C PRO A 147 -13.82 -5.52 -22.99
N PRO A 148 -15.06 -5.68 -23.52
CA PRO A 148 -15.45 -6.90 -24.20
C PRO A 148 -14.54 -7.10 -25.41
N VAL A 149 -14.17 -8.33 -25.65
CA VAL A 149 -13.44 -8.71 -26.87
C VAL A 149 -14.45 -8.78 -28.01
N THR A 150 -14.21 -8.04 -29.07
CA THR A 150 -15.03 -7.97 -30.29
C THR A 150 -14.46 -8.84 -31.41
N ALA A 151 -15.15 -8.94 -32.53
CA ALA A 151 -14.65 -9.66 -33.70
C ALA A 151 -13.34 -9.04 -34.24
N ASP A 152 -13.17 -7.70 -34.13
CA ASP A 152 -11.97 -6.98 -34.57
C ASP A 152 -10.73 -7.33 -33.73
N ASP A 153 -10.92 -7.81 -32.51
CA ASP A 153 -9.83 -8.20 -31.60
C ASP A 153 -9.35 -9.65 -31.83
N VAL A 154 -9.97 -10.37 -32.79
CA VAL A 154 -9.57 -11.76 -33.08
C VAL A 154 -8.23 -11.75 -33.82
N PRO A 155 -7.19 -12.46 -33.28
CA PRO A 155 -5.86 -12.45 -33.87
C PRO A 155 -5.84 -12.92 -35.34
N SER A 156 -5.05 -12.27 -36.18
CA SER A 156 -4.90 -12.64 -37.61
C SER A 156 -4.48 -14.11 -37.83
N GLY A 157 -3.68 -14.65 -36.88
CA GLY A 157 -3.33 -16.08 -36.85
C GLY A 157 -4.56 -16.97 -36.73
N PHE A 158 -5.54 -16.61 -35.93
CA PHE A 158 -6.79 -17.37 -35.81
C PHE A 158 -7.65 -17.24 -37.09
N LEU A 159 -7.78 -16.03 -37.60
CA LEU A 159 -8.55 -15.78 -38.85
C LEU A 159 -8.00 -16.54 -40.05
N ARG A 160 -6.69 -16.76 -40.11
CA ARG A 160 -6.04 -17.54 -41.19
C ARG A 160 -6.48 -19.02 -41.17
N HIS A 161 -6.65 -19.62 -40.01
CA HIS A 161 -6.98 -21.03 -39.83
C HIS A 161 -8.49 -21.29 -39.69
N TYR A 162 -9.29 -20.28 -39.41
CA TYR A 162 -10.73 -20.35 -39.21
C TYR A 162 -11.48 -20.98 -40.46
N PRO A 163 -11.13 -20.65 -41.74
CA PRO A 163 -11.77 -21.24 -42.88
C PRO A 163 -11.55 -22.79 -42.98
N ALA A 164 -10.42 -23.30 -42.52
CA ALA A 164 -10.15 -24.74 -42.46
C ALA A 164 -11.06 -25.43 -41.43
N TYR A 165 -11.29 -24.80 -40.29
CA TYR A 165 -12.28 -25.24 -39.31
C TYR A 165 -13.70 -25.26 -39.91
N LYS A 166 -14.11 -24.19 -40.56
CA LYS A 166 -15.45 -24.13 -41.20
C LYS A 166 -15.69 -25.21 -42.28
N ARG A 167 -14.63 -25.65 -42.95
CA ARG A 167 -14.69 -26.77 -43.94
C ARG A 167 -14.59 -28.14 -43.30
N GLY A 168 -14.53 -28.26 -41.96
CA GLY A 168 -14.40 -29.52 -41.26
C GLY A 168 -13.01 -30.16 -41.31
N GLN A 169 -12.00 -29.45 -41.82
CA GLN A 169 -10.61 -29.93 -41.93
C GLN A 169 -9.86 -29.89 -40.60
N LEU A 170 -10.32 -29.07 -39.68
CA LEU A 170 -9.78 -28.95 -38.32
C LEU A 170 -10.94 -29.01 -37.32
N ASN A 171 -10.74 -29.71 -36.22
CA ASN A 171 -11.65 -29.60 -35.09
C ASN A 171 -11.20 -28.45 -34.17
N VAL A 172 -12.04 -28.06 -33.18
CA VAL A 172 -11.74 -26.91 -32.26
C VAL A 172 -10.44 -27.11 -31.48
N SER A 173 -10.12 -28.37 -31.13
CA SER A 173 -8.89 -28.68 -30.38
C SER A 173 -7.64 -28.49 -31.24
N GLU A 174 -7.71 -28.86 -32.51
CA GLU A 174 -6.64 -28.68 -33.49
C GLU A 174 -6.47 -27.22 -33.84
N LEU A 175 -7.57 -26.49 -34.07
CA LEU A 175 -7.55 -25.05 -34.29
C LEU A 175 -6.90 -24.29 -33.10
N ALA A 176 -7.28 -24.64 -31.88
CA ALA A 176 -6.68 -24.04 -30.67
C ALA A 176 -5.17 -24.31 -30.57
N ARG A 177 -4.74 -25.54 -30.90
CA ARG A 177 -3.34 -25.96 -30.89
C ARG A 177 -2.51 -25.20 -31.95
N VAL A 178 -3.01 -25.14 -33.19
CA VAL A 178 -2.33 -24.44 -34.29
C VAL A 178 -2.21 -22.94 -34.01
N CYS A 179 -3.22 -22.35 -33.36
CA CYS A 179 -3.21 -20.94 -32.98
C CYS A 179 -2.51 -20.67 -31.63
N ASN A 180 -2.01 -21.69 -30.95
CA ASN A 180 -1.36 -21.61 -29.63
C ASN A 180 -2.23 -20.87 -28.57
N ILE A 181 -3.53 -21.20 -28.51
CA ILE A 181 -4.52 -20.66 -27.58
C ILE A 181 -5.24 -21.77 -26.82
N SER A 182 -5.93 -21.40 -25.74
CA SER A 182 -6.80 -22.35 -25.05
C SER A 182 -8.05 -22.68 -25.87
N ARG A 183 -8.61 -23.88 -25.66
CA ARG A 183 -9.89 -24.30 -26.29
C ARG A 183 -11.01 -23.31 -25.94
N THR A 184 -11.07 -22.84 -24.71
CA THR A 184 -12.05 -21.84 -24.26
C THR A 184 -11.94 -20.55 -25.06
N THR A 185 -10.71 -20.09 -25.34
CA THR A 185 -10.46 -18.93 -26.19
C THR A 185 -10.87 -19.17 -27.62
N ALA A 186 -10.60 -20.37 -28.17
CA ALA A 186 -11.03 -20.72 -29.52
C ALA A 186 -12.56 -20.71 -29.67
N TYR A 187 -13.29 -21.29 -28.73
CA TYR A 187 -14.77 -21.22 -28.72
C TYR A 187 -15.28 -19.78 -28.61
N LYS A 188 -14.63 -18.94 -27.81
CA LYS A 188 -14.98 -17.52 -27.70
C LYS A 188 -14.81 -16.80 -29.05
N TYR A 189 -13.68 -17.01 -29.73
CA TYR A 189 -13.43 -16.37 -31.03
C TYR A 189 -14.37 -16.89 -32.13
N ILE A 190 -14.69 -18.21 -32.14
CA ILE A 190 -15.69 -18.79 -33.03
C ILE A 190 -17.04 -18.08 -32.82
N GLY A 191 -17.51 -18.00 -31.58
CA GLY A 191 -18.77 -17.34 -31.27
C GLY A 191 -18.81 -15.83 -31.66
N LEU A 192 -17.68 -15.11 -31.61
CA LEU A 192 -17.59 -13.72 -32.07
C LEU A 192 -17.64 -13.56 -33.59
N LEU A 193 -17.22 -14.60 -34.35
CA LEU A 193 -17.21 -14.60 -35.83
C LEU A 193 -18.52 -15.16 -36.42
N GLU A 194 -19.34 -15.80 -35.59
CA GLU A 194 -20.62 -16.41 -36.01
C GLU A 194 -21.85 -15.62 -35.51
N ALA A 195 -21.64 -14.58 -34.68
CA ALA A 195 -22.67 -13.69 -34.17
C ALA A 195 -22.95 -12.58 -35.18
#